data_000958d6dcb9aa87ffc87b6683ca2ae0
#
_entry.id   000958d6dcb9aa87ffc87b6683ca2ae0
#
_cell.length_a   1.000
_cell.length_b   1.000
_cell.length_c   1.000
_cell.angle_alpha   90.00
_cell.angle_beta   90.00
_cell.angle_gamma   90.00
#
_symmetry.space_group_name_H-M   'P 1'
#
loop_
_entity.id
_entity.type
_entity.pdbx_description
1 polymer ?
#
loop_
_entity_poly.entity_id
_entity_poly.type
_entity_poly.pdbx_seq_one_letter_code
_entity_poly.pdbx_strand_id
1 'polypeptide(L)'
;MKRTYSEMDNKIDILEDTLYNISPDLLNALLKDHTKSTKDTQQNIFFATSDYEHLGKGYGYDSPITPELITGEHGDVIRPRVLKRLDLQTSRTKDKAEVFTPSWVCNAQNNLIDEAWFGRKDVFNRELPYHAWEDCPDKIKFPKSKSWRDYVRDVRLEITCGEAPYLTSRYDTTTAESIPLPHRIGILDRKLRIVSENTTTSEDWLKWAQEAFKSCYAYEWQGDSLLIARENMLYTFIDYYHAKFGIMPQMRSLLYIAYIVSWNLWQMDGLKGVVPGSCGFKPDSNNIFGDICPCKGCATGDNSIHNGDYCRIKDWHATDKATGKRGKTIKFIDLTK
;
A
#
# COMPACT_ATOMS: atom_id res chain seq x y z
N MET A 1 12.00 25.98 -7.48
CA MET A 1 11.88 25.57 -8.88
C MET A 1 10.69 24.62 -8.97
N LYS A 2 9.60 25.00 -9.62
CA LYS A 2 8.45 24.08 -9.79
C LYS A 2 8.85 23.04 -10.83
N ARG A 3 9.20 21.82 -10.41
CA ARG A 3 9.28 20.69 -11.34
C ARG A 3 7.90 20.49 -11.95
N THR A 4 7.85 20.44 -13.26
CA THR A 4 6.62 20.18 -13.99
C THR A 4 6.26 18.69 -13.86
N TYR A 5 4.97 18.36 -13.93
CA TYR A 5 4.48 16.96 -13.90
C TYR A 5 5.24 16.05 -14.89
N SER A 6 5.64 16.58 -16.06
CA SER A 6 6.40 15.84 -17.07
C SER A 6 7.77 15.31 -16.59
N GLU A 7 8.36 15.89 -15.53
CA GLU A 7 9.61 15.39 -14.94
C GLU A 7 9.38 14.25 -13.94
N MET A 8 8.11 14.06 -13.48
CA MET A 8 7.68 13.03 -12.55
C MET A 8 7.17 11.76 -13.26
N ASP A 9 6.71 11.89 -14.51
CA ASP A 9 5.92 10.92 -15.25
C ASP A 9 6.71 9.66 -15.70
N ASN A 10 8.03 9.73 -15.79
CA ASN A 10 8.85 8.64 -16.36
C ASN A 10 9.78 7.93 -15.36
N LYS A 11 9.70 8.26 -14.07
CA LYS A 11 10.54 7.61 -13.08
C LYS A 11 9.75 6.55 -12.33
N ILE A 12 10.26 5.32 -12.34
CA ILE A 12 9.74 4.24 -11.50
C ILE A 12 10.08 4.46 -10.03
N ASP A 13 11.21 5.11 -9.76
CA ASP A 13 11.65 5.50 -8.42
C ASP A 13 11.09 6.87 -8.06
N ILE A 14 10.24 6.88 -7.04
CA ILE A 14 9.69 8.11 -6.47
C ILE A 14 10.63 8.55 -5.37
N LEU A 15 11.45 9.55 -5.67
CA LEU A 15 12.35 10.08 -4.66
C LEU A 15 11.54 10.76 -3.55
N GLU A 16 11.78 10.35 -2.32
CA GLU A 16 11.15 10.92 -1.12
C GLU A 16 11.41 12.42 -1.00
N ASP A 17 12.54 12.90 -1.52
CA ASP A 17 12.82 14.34 -1.69
C ASP A 17 11.74 15.06 -2.49
N THR A 18 11.19 14.42 -3.51
CA THR A 18 10.14 15.03 -4.32
C THR A 18 8.87 15.23 -3.48
N LEU A 19 8.49 14.22 -2.70
CA LEU A 19 7.34 14.30 -1.80
C LEU A 19 7.58 15.32 -0.69
N TYR A 20 8.75 15.31 -0.08
CA TYR A 20 9.15 16.23 0.99
C TYR A 20 9.16 17.69 0.49
N ASN A 21 9.65 17.95 -0.72
CA ASN A 21 9.66 19.27 -1.33
C ASN A 21 8.26 19.76 -1.75
N ILE A 22 7.33 18.85 -2.05
CA ILE A 22 5.92 19.21 -2.25
C ILE A 22 5.30 19.64 -0.92
N SER A 23 5.46 18.81 0.11
CA SER A 23 5.09 19.12 1.50
C SER A 23 5.72 18.09 2.45
N PRO A 24 6.44 18.53 3.49
CA PRO A 24 6.91 17.61 4.54
C PRO A 24 5.76 16.80 5.17
N ASP A 25 4.58 17.38 5.32
CA ASP A 25 3.41 16.72 5.88
C ASP A 25 2.96 15.52 5.02
N LEU A 26 3.20 15.58 3.71
CA LEU A 26 2.83 14.50 2.80
C LEU A 26 3.67 13.24 3.05
N LEU A 27 5.00 13.39 3.13
CA LEU A 27 5.90 12.29 3.46
C LEU A 27 5.64 11.78 4.89
N ASN A 28 5.47 12.67 5.85
CA ASN A 28 5.13 12.33 7.24
C ASN A 28 3.81 11.52 7.33
N ALA A 29 2.80 11.87 6.51
CA ALA A 29 1.56 11.11 6.47
C ALA A 29 1.77 9.69 5.92
N LEU A 30 2.62 9.53 4.88
CA LEU A 30 2.94 8.20 4.33
C LEU A 30 3.79 7.35 5.29
N LEU A 31 4.64 7.96 6.11
CA LEU A 31 5.47 7.24 7.09
C LEU A 31 4.69 6.78 8.32
N LYS A 32 3.53 7.36 8.59
CA LYS A 32 2.79 7.11 9.84
C LYS A 32 2.39 5.64 10.03
N ASP A 33 2.70 5.11 11.22
CA ASP A 33 2.15 3.85 11.75
C ASP A 33 0.96 4.15 12.66
N HIS A 34 -0.25 3.83 12.21
CA HIS A 34 -1.47 4.06 12.97
C HIS A 34 -1.69 3.07 14.11
N THR A 35 -1.00 1.94 14.11
CA THR A 35 -1.06 0.96 15.21
C THR A 35 -0.32 1.47 16.43
N LYS A 36 0.89 2.00 16.21
CA LYS A 36 1.77 2.51 17.27
C LYS A 36 1.50 3.96 17.65
N SER A 37 0.96 4.76 16.73
CA SER A 37 0.66 6.17 16.99
C SER A 37 -0.45 6.34 18.01
N THR A 38 -0.28 7.33 18.88
CA THR A 38 -1.33 7.83 19.77
C THR A 38 -1.94 9.13 19.23
N LYS A 39 -2.85 9.73 20.00
CA LYS A 39 -3.43 11.02 19.65
C LYS A 39 -2.38 12.17 19.70
N ASP A 40 -1.41 12.04 20.59
CA ASP A 40 -0.45 13.09 20.89
C ASP A 40 0.95 12.82 20.31
N THR A 41 1.22 11.58 19.89
CA THR A 41 2.55 11.17 19.41
C THR A 41 2.43 10.33 18.14
N GLN A 42 3.01 10.82 17.05
CA GLN A 42 3.18 10.04 15.83
C GLN A 42 4.34 9.06 15.99
N GLN A 43 4.11 7.83 15.62
CA GLN A 43 5.13 6.81 15.37
C GLN A 43 5.14 6.48 13.88
N ASN A 44 6.32 6.24 13.35
CA ASN A 44 6.49 5.87 11.94
C ASN A 44 6.61 4.35 11.79
N ILE A 45 6.36 3.86 10.59
CA ILE A 45 6.79 2.53 10.17
C ILE A 45 8.31 2.43 10.32
N PHE A 46 8.81 1.23 10.53
CA PHE A 46 10.23 1.00 10.78
C PHE A 46 10.81 0.05 9.72
N PHE A 47 12.12 -0.02 9.59
CA PHE A 47 12.75 -0.77 8.50
C PHE A 47 12.34 -2.25 8.50
N ALA A 48 12.31 -2.90 9.65
CA ALA A 48 12.05 -4.35 9.81
C ALA A 48 12.95 -5.23 8.92
N THR A 49 14.14 -4.73 8.65
CA THR A 49 15.20 -5.38 7.87
C THR A 49 16.57 -4.90 8.35
N SER A 50 17.57 -5.78 8.29
CA SER A 50 18.97 -5.44 8.59
C SER A 50 19.75 -4.91 7.37
N ASP A 51 19.12 -4.78 6.22
CA ASP A 51 19.80 -4.43 4.96
C ASP A 51 20.47 -3.06 4.99
N TYR A 52 20.00 -2.17 5.85
CA TYR A 52 20.46 -0.80 5.98
C TYR A 52 21.39 -0.55 7.17
N GLU A 53 21.64 -1.53 8.05
CA GLU A 53 22.46 -1.37 9.25
C GLU A 53 23.88 -0.88 8.97
N HIS A 54 24.41 -1.20 7.80
CA HIS A 54 25.72 -0.74 7.34
C HIS A 54 25.81 0.80 7.14
N LEU A 55 24.67 1.49 7.05
CA LEU A 55 24.58 2.95 6.97
C LEU A 55 24.74 3.63 8.35
N GLY A 56 24.73 2.85 9.44
CA GLY A 56 25.00 3.32 10.77
C GLY A 56 23.76 3.60 11.62
N LYS A 57 23.91 4.53 12.57
CA LYS A 57 22.88 4.81 13.57
C LYS A 57 21.58 5.29 12.91
N GLY A 58 20.45 4.68 13.29
CA GLY A 58 19.11 5.00 12.79
C GLY A 58 18.63 4.06 11.68
N TYR A 59 19.50 3.17 11.17
CA TYR A 59 19.18 2.24 10.09
C TYR A 59 19.07 0.78 10.53
N GLY A 60 18.97 0.53 11.84
CA GLY A 60 18.80 -0.82 12.38
C GLY A 60 17.39 -1.38 12.14
N TYR A 61 17.26 -2.69 12.37
CA TYR A 61 16.00 -3.42 12.15
C TYR A 61 14.77 -2.73 12.77
N ASP A 62 14.85 -2.32 14.05
CA ASP A 62 13.74 -1.70 14.77
C ASP A 62 13.70 -0.16 14.64
N SER A 63 14.59 0.41 13.83
CA SER A 63 14.66 1.88 13.67
C SER A 63 13.48 2.40 12.85
N PRO A 64 12.75 3.41 13.36
CA PRO A 64 11.68 4.05 12.57
C PRO A 64 12.27 4.77 11.37
N ILE A 65 11.57 4.67 10.23
CA ILE A 65 11.92 5.42 9.03
C ILE A 65 11.51 6.88 9.26
N THR A 66 12.47 7.81 9.15
CA THR A 66 12.20 9.25 9.29
C THR A 66 12.64 9.99 8.02
N PRO A 67 12.07 11.18 7.74
CA PRO A 67 12.48 11.96 6.58
C PRO A 67 14.00 12.20 6.51
N GLU A 68 14.64 12.44 7.65
CA GLU A 68 16.09 12.72 7.70
C GLU A 68 16.95 11.54 7.26
N LEU A 69 16.44 10.30 7.39
CA LEU A 69 17.14 9.08 6.99
C LEU A 69 16.97 8.72 5.51
N ILE A 70 16.03 9.37 4.81
CA ILE A 70 15.63 8.98 3.44
C ILE A 70 15.53 10.17 2.47
N THR A 71 15.95 11.37 2.88
CA THR A 71 15.96 12.58 2.02
C THR A 71 17.33 13.24 2.01
N GLY A 72 17.55 14.19 1.11
CA GLY A 72 18.80 14.93 0.96
C GLY A 72 19.94 14.02 0.49
N GLU A 73 21.01 13.93 1.29
CA GLU A 73 22.14 13.05 0.98
C GLU A 73 21.78 11.56 1.06
N HIS A 74 20.64 11.23 1.67
CA HIS A 74 20.11 9.89 1.86
C HIS A 74 18.92 9.55 0.94
N GLY A 75 18.63 10.39 -0.04
CA GLY A 75 17.49 10.23 -0.95
C GLY A 75 17.54 8.99 -1.86
N ASP A 76 18.63 8.25 -1.82
CA ASP A 76 18.84 6.99 -2.56
C ASP A 76 18.75 5.73 -1.69
N VAL A 77 18.41 5.88 -0.41
CA VAL A 77 18.42 4.75 0.55
C VAL A 77 17.27 3.78 0.26
N ILE A 78 16.06 4.28 0.12
CA ILE A 78 14.91 3.45 -0.23
C ILE A 78 14.70 3.50 -1.75
N ARG A 79 14.71 2.34 -2.38
CA ARG A 79 14.53 2.20 -3.83
C ARG A 79 13.68 0.98 -4.15
N PRO A 80 12.91 0.99 -5.25
CA PRO A 80 12.29 -0.21 -5.78
C PRO A 80 13.27 -1.36 -5.86
N ARG A 81 12.80 -2.57 -5.50
CA ARG A 81 13.66 -3.76 -5.45
C ARG A 81 14.43 -3.99 -6.74
N VAL A 82 13.76 -3.79 -7.87
CA VAL A 82 14.36 -3.99 -9.21
C VAL A 82 15.54 -3.06 -9.49
N LEU A 83 15.65 -1.92 -8.79
CA LEU A 83 16.77 -0.99 -8.86
C LEU A 83 17.86 -1.24 -7.80
N LYS A 84 17.63 -2.15 -6.84
CA LYS A 84 18.63 -2.54 -5.86
C LYS A 84 19.69 -3.42 -6.51
N ARG A 85 20.89 -3.47 -5.93
CA ARG A 85 21.97 -4.35 -6.40
C ARG A 85 21.53 -5.82 -6.38
N LEU A 86 22.02 -6.61 -7.33
CA LEU A 86 21.66 -8.03 -7.49
C LEU A 86 21.97 -8.88 -6.25
N ASP A 87 23.05 -8.59 -5.51
CA ASP A 87 23.38 -9.27 -4.28
C ASP A 87 22.31 -9.05 -3.20
N LEU A 88 21.82 -7.82 -3.04
CA LEU A 88 20.72 -7.49 -2.14
C LEU A 88 19.41 -8.14 -2.57
N GLN A 89 19.08 -8.13 -3.86
CA GLN A 89 17.88 -8.80 -4.38
C GLN A 89 17.93 -10.32 -4.09
N THR A 90 19.08 -10.93 -4.26
CA THR A 90 19.29 -12.37 -4.02
C THR A 90 19.18 -12.71 -2.53
N SER A 91 19.80 -11.92 -1.65
CA SER A 91 19.71 -12.08 -0.20
C SER A 91 18.26 -11.96 0.28
N ARG A 92 17.56 -10.92 -0.16
CA ARG A 92 16.14 -10.71 0.20
C ARG A 92 15.24 -11.86 -0.25
N THR A 93 15.48 -12.42 -1.42
CA THR A 93 14.73 -13.58 -1.90
C THR A 93 15.01 -14.84 -1.03
N LYS A 94 16.27 -15.10 -0.70
CA LYS A 94 16.66 -16.29 0.07
C LYS A 94 16.30 -16.19 1.55
N ASP A 95 16.60 -15.04 2.15
CA ASP A 95 16.55 -14.89 3.61
C ASP A 95 15.21 -14.34 4.11
N LYS A 96 14.45 -13.68 3.24
CA LYS A 96 13.20 -12.99 3.59
C LYS A 96 12.00 -13.42 2.74
N ALA A 97 12.18 -14.41 1.87
CA ALA A 97 11.16 -14.90 0.94
C ALA A 97 10.49 -13.78 0.11
N GLU A 98 11.23 -12.70 -0.15
CA GLU A 98 10.75 -11.58 -0.96
C GLU A 98 10.78 -11.98 -2.44
N VAL A 99 9.63 -12.35 -2.97
CA VAL A 99 9.46 -12.72 -4.37
C VAL A 99 8.52 -11.72 -5.02
N PHE A 100 9.05 -10.99 -6.02
CA PHE A 100 8.24 -10.05 -6.79
C PHE A 100 7.56 -10.73 -7.95
N THR A 101 6.32 -10.36 -8.17
CA THR A 101 5.46 -10.98 -9.17
C THR A 101 5.47 -10.14 -10.45
N PRO A 102 5.79 -10.73 -11.62
CA PRO A 102 5.73 -10.02 -12.88
C PRO A 102 4.33 -9.49 -13.16
N SER A 103 4.24 -8.35 -13.83
CA SER A 103 2.97 -7.67 -14.11
C SER A 103 1.98 -8.55 -14.89
N TRP A 104 2.43 -9.42 -15.78
CA TRP A 104 1.56 -10.34 -16.49
C TRP A 104 0.86 -11.35 -15.57
N VAL A 105 1.52 -11.81 -14.49
CA VAL A 105 0.91 -12.69 -13.48
C VAL A 105 -0.13 -11.91 -12.67
N CYS A 106 0.23 -10.68 -12.23
CA CYS A 106 -0.70 -9.79 -11.54
C CYS A 106 -1.94 -9.51 -12.40
N ASN A 107 -1.73 -9.28 -13.71
CA ASN A 107 -2.83 -9.07 -14.65
C ASN A 107 -3.74 -10.30 -14.75
N ALA A 108 -3.18 -11.49 -14.95
CA ALA A 108 -3.95 -12.72 -15.05
C ALA A 108 -4.81 -12.98 -13.80
N GLN A 109 -4.23 -12.80 -12.62
CA GLN A 109 -4.97 -12.98 -11.36
C GLN A 109 -6.04 -11.90 -11.15
N ASN A 110 -5.76 -10.64 -11.46
CA ASN A 110 -6.74 -9.57 -11.42
C ASN A 110 -7.88 -9.79 -12.43
N ASN A 111 -7.59 -10.36 -13.61
CA ASN A 111 -8.59 -10.74 -14.59
C ASN A 111 -9.52 -11.83 -14.08
N LEU A 112 -9.01 -12.84 -13.37
CA LEU A 112 -9.84 -13.88 -12.73
C LEU A 112 -10.79 -13.31 -11.69
N ILE A 113 -10.31 -12.35 -10.87
CA ILE A 113 -11.15 -11.64 -9.89
C ILE A 113 -12.27 -10.87 -10.59
N ASP A 114 -11.93 -10.16 -11.67
CA ASP A 114 -12.92 -9.39 -12.44
C ASP A 114 -13.88 -10.28 -13.20
N GLU A 115 -13.42 -11.39 -13.78
CA GLU A 115 -14.30 -12.39 -14.39
C GLU A 115 -15.36 -12.88 -13.40
N ALA A 116 -14.94 -13.21 -12.19
CA ALA A 116 -15.86 -13.63 -11.12
C ALA A 116 -16.85 -12.51 -10.72
N TRP A 117 -16.38 -11.25 -10.69
CA TRP A 117 -17.23 -10.12 -10.31
C TRP A 117 -18.22 -9.72 -11.42
N PHE A 118 -17.79 -9.67 -12.68
CA PHE A 118 -18.58 -9.25 -13.84
C PHE A 118 -19.39 -10.38 -14.46
N GLY A 119 -19.01 -11.65 -14.22
CA GLY A 119 -19.59 -12.82 -14.87
C GLY A 119 -19.18 -12.96 -16.34
N ARG A 120 -18.08 -12.32 -16.76
CA ARG A 120 -17.55 -12.39 -18.13
C ARG A 120 -16.05 -12.10 -18.14
N LYS A 121 -15.37 -12.62 -19.16
CA LYS A 121 -13.93 -12.34 -19.44
C LYS A 121 -13.71 -11.01 -20.15
N ASP A 122 -12.45 -10.67 -20.28
CA ASP A 122 -11.97 -9.54 -21.09
C ASP A 122 -12.67 -8.22 -20.75
N VAL A 123 -12.71 -7.90 -19.44
CA VAL A 123 -13.38 -6.69 -18.95
C VAL A 123 -12.53 -5.46 -19.19
N PHE A 124 -11.29 -5.47 -18.70
CA PHE A 124 -10.36 -4.33 -18.77
C PHE A 124 -9.32 -4.53 -19.86
N ASN A 125 -8.88 -5.77 -20.05
CA ASN A 125 -7.95 -6.17 -21.09
C ASN A 125 -8.15 -7.63 -21.44
N ARG A 126 -7.53 -8.06 -22.54
CA ARG A 126 -7.46 -9.44 -23.00
C ARG A 126 -6.01 -9.90 -22.93
N GLU A 127 -5.79 -11.06 -22.34
CA GLU A 127 -4.48 -11.69 -22.30
C GLU A 127 -4.08 -12.19 -23.69
N LEU A 128 -2.83 -11.98 -24.04
CA LEU A 128 -2.21 -12.38 -25.29
C LEU A 128 -1.06 -13.38 -25.04
N PRO A 129 -0.61 -14.11 -26.08
CA PRO A 129 0.61 -14.91 -25.98
C PRO A 129 1.82 -14.08 -25.55
N TYR A 130 2.83 -14.78 -25.01
CA TYR A 130 4.12 -14.18 -24.59
C TYR A 130 4.00 -13.16 -23.47
N HIS A 131 3.06 -13.37 -22.52
CA HIS A 131 2.86 -12.53 -21.33
C HIS A 131 2.44 -11.08 -21.62
N ALA A 132 1.90 -10.84 -22.80
CA ALA A 132 1.35 -9.55 -23.19
C ALA A 132 -0.15 -9.45 -22.89
N TRP A 133 -0.70 -8.25 -22.96
CA TRP A 133 -2.14 -8.00 -22.93
C TRP A 133 -2.50 -6.82 -23.83
N GLU A 134 -3.74 -6.80 -24.24
CA GLU A 134 -4.33 -5.74 -25.07
C GLU A 134 -5.50 -5.12 -24.30
N ASP A 135 -5.52 -3.80 -24.20
CA ASP A 135 -6.58 -3.09 -23.49
C ASP A 135 -7.92 -3.21 -24.21
N CYS A 136 -8.99 -3.29 -23.43
CA CYS A 136 -10.34 -3.10 -23.91
C CYS A 136 -10.68 -1.61 -23.81
N PRO A 137 -10.69 -0.84 -24.92
CA PRO A 137 -10.81 0.61 -24.89
C PRO A 137 -12.23 1.10 -24.60
N ASP A 138 -13.23 0.24 -24.80
CA ASP A 138 -14.63 0.57 -24.62
C ASP A 138 -14.95 0.90 -23.15
N LYS A 139 -15.92 1.80 -22.95
CA LYS A 139 -16.47 2.08 -21.61
C LYS A 139 -16.97 0.78 -20.97
N ILE A 140 -16.58 0.56 -19.73
CA ILE A 140 -16.91 -0.65 -18.96
C ILE A 140 -18.43 -0.78 -18.79
N LYS A 141 -18.97 -1.94 -19.17
CA LYS A 141 -20.38 -2.31 -19.00
C LYS A 141 -20.54 -3.20 -17.78
N PHE A 142 -21.52 -2.87 -16.94
CA PHE A 142 -21.80 -3.57 -15.68
C PHE A 142 -22.95 -4.58 -15.83
N PRO A 143 -22.95 -5.65 -15.00
CA PRO A 143 -24.10 -6.55 -14.89
C PRO A 143 -25.36 -5.79 -14.46
N LYS A 144 -26.54 -6.24 -14.90
CA LYS A 144 -27.83 -5.56 -14.59
C LYS A 144 -28.10 -5.36 -13.09
N SER A 145 -27.58 -6.25 -12.25
CA SER A 145 -27.75 -6.23 -10.79
C SER A 145 -26.71 -5.41 -10.03
N LYS A 146 -25.68 -4.87 -10.72
CA LYS A 146 -24.55 -4.18 -10.11
C LYS A 146 -24.26 -2.87 -10.83
N SER A 147 -23.80 -1.87 -10.10
CA SER A 147 -23.40 -0.57 -10.64
C SER A 147 -21.87 -0.41 -10.62
N TRP A 148 -21.36 0.59 -11.33
CA TRP A 148 -19.96 0.96 -11.27
C TRP A 148 -19.51 1.35 -9.84
N ARG A 149 -20.44 1.88 -9.02
CA ARG A 149 -20.19 2.24 -7.63
C ARG A 149 -19.95 1.01 -6.75
N ASP A 150 -20.62 -0.09 -7.05
CA ASP A 150 -20.43 -1.35 -6.31
C ASP A 150 -19.03 -1.92 -6.57
N TYR A 151 -18.54 -1.84 -7.83
CA TYR A 151 -17.17 -2.25 -8.13
C TYR A 151 -16.13 -1.36 -7.44
N VAL A 152 -16.33 -0.04 -7.46
CA VAL A 152 -15.41 0.91 -6.81
C VAL A 152 -15.30 0.64 -5.31
N ARG A 153 -16.41 0.29 -4.66
CA ARG A 153 -16.46 0.00 -3.21
C ARG A 153 -16.15 -1.45 -2.85
N ASP A 154 -15.99 -2.31 -3.82
CA ASP A 154 -15.69 -3.71 -3.58
C ASP A 154 -14.31 -3.85 -2.90
N VAL A 155 -14.30 -4.42 -1.69
CA VAL A 155 -13.10 -4.45 -0.85
C VAL A 155 -12.10 -5.47 -1.39
N ARG A 156 -10.85 -5.05 -1.50
CA ARG A 156 -9.72 -5.87 -1.93
C ARG A 156 -8.58 -5.78 -0.93
N LEU A 157 -7.95 -6.91 -0.67
CA LEU A 157 -6.79 -7.03 0.20
C LEU A 157 -5.66 -7.71 -0.57
N GLU A 158 -4.52 -7.03 -0.67
CA GLU A 158 -3.26 -7.60 -1.14
C GLU A 158 -2.45 -8.03 0.08
N ILE A 159 -2.10 -9.31 0.16
CA ILE A 159 -1.33 -9.86 1.27
C ILE A 159 0.16 -9.85 0.94
N THR A 160 1.01 -9.51 1.93
CA THR A 160 2.46 -9.41 1.73
C THR A 160 2.80 -8.67 0.44
N CYS A 161 2.35 -7.41 0.38
CA CYS A 161 2.17 -6.70 -0.88
C CYS A 161 3.49 -6.24 -1.54
N GLY A 162 4.63 -6.28 -0.83
CA GLY A 162 5.85 -5.67 -1.36
C GLY A 162 5.60 -4.23 -1.76
N GLU A 163 5.75 -3.92 -3.04
CA GLU A 163 5.51 -2.61 -3.65
C GLU A 163 4.06 -2.44 -4.18
N ALA A 164 3.15 -3.35 -3.82
CA ALA A 164 1.72 -3.42 -4.17
C ALA A 164 1.41 -3.57 -5.67
N PRO A 165 2.04 -4.51 -6.41
CA PRO A 165 1.85 -4.65 -7.85
C PRO A 165 0.45 -5.13 -8.26
N TYR A 166 -0.33 -5.74 -7.36
CA TYR A 166 -1.72 -6.11 -7.63
C TYR A 166 -2.68 -4.93 -7.49
N LEU A 167 -2.38 -3.99 -6.59
CA LEU A 167 -3.19 -2.78 -6.41
C LEU A 167 -2.84 -1.71 -7.43
N THR A 168 -1.54 -1.49 -7.69
CA THR A 168 -1.04 -0.44 -8.59
C THR A 168 0.02 -0.98 -9.54
N SER A 169 0.00 -0.58 -10.79
CA SER A 169 0.93 -1.09 -11.79
C SER A 169 1.59 0.04 -12.60
N ARG A 170 2.31 0.93 -11.90
CA ARG A 170 3.05 2.00 -12.56
C ARG A 170 4.24 1.48 -13.37
N TYR A 171 4.80 0.36 -12.95
CA TYR A 171 5.92 -0.34 -13.58
C TYR A 171 5.85 -1.84 -13.26
N ASP A 172 6.56 -2.64 -14.04
CA ASP A 172 6.79 -4.05 -13.73
C ASP A 172 7.87 -4.18 -12.67
N THR A 173 7.53 -4.79 -11.54
CA THR A 173 8.43 -4.93 -10.38
C THR A 173 9.60 -5.89 -10.61
N THR A 174 9.62 -6.60 -11.72
CA THR A 174 10.70 -7.55 -12.08
C THR A 174 11.62 -7.03 -13.18
N THR A 175 11.12 -6.17 -14.08
CA THR A 175 11.88 -5.64 -15.23
C THR A 175 12.21 -4.16 -15.13
N ALA A 176 11.55 -3.42 -14.24
CA ALA A 176 11.59 -1.95 -14.18
C ALA A 176 10.95 -1.24 -15.39
N GLU A 177 10.24 -1.96 -16.25
CA GLU A 177 9.55 -1.33 -17.36
C GLU A 177 8.34 -0.52 -16.88
N SER A 178 8.29 0.75 -17.26
CA SER A 178 7.15 1.62 -16.96
C SER A 178 5.92 1.17 -17.73
N ILE A 179 4.77 1.11 -17.06
CA ILE A 179 3.49 0.74 -17.66
C ILE A 179 2.67 2.03 -17.86
N PRO A 180 2.44 2.46 -19.11
CA PRO A 180 1.63 3.63 -19.41
C PRO A 180 0.22 3.54 -18.84
N LEU A 181 -0.35 4.67 -18.44
CA LEU A 181 -1.62 4.74 -17.72
C LEU A 181 -2.76 3.92 -18.35
N PRO A 182 -2.96 3.91 -19.69
CA PRO A 182 -4.02 3.09 -20.31
C PRO A 182 -3.81 1.58 -20.16
N HIS A 183 -2.53 1.13 -20.06
CA HIS A 183 -2.14 -0.28 -19.97
C HIS A 183 -2.03 -0.81 -18.55
N ARG A 184 -2.29 0.01 -17.54
CA ARG A 184 -2.20 -0.37 -16.13
C ARG A 184 -3.25 -1.40 -15.76
N ILE A 185 -2.82 -2.39 -14.96
CA ILE A 185 -3.58 -3.61 -14.67
C ILE A 185 -3.94 -3.75 -13.18
N GLY A 186 -3.46 -2.86 -12.31
CA GLY A 186 -3.73 -2.91 -10.88
C GLY A 186 -5.22 -2.72 -10.55
N ILE A 187 -5.68 -3.30 -9.45
CA ILE A 187 -7.09 -3.19 -9.02
C ILE A 187 -7.48 -1.72 -8.77
N LEU A 188 -6.61 -0.93 -8.15
CA LEU A 188 -6.85 0.50 -7.96
C LEU A 188 -6.86 1.24 -9.30
N ASP A 189 -5.96 0.89 -10.23
CA ASP A 189 -5.95 1.45 -11.58
C ASP A 189 -7.30 1.20 -12.29
N ARG A 190 -7.83 -0.03 -12.22
CA ARG A 190 -9.15 -0.39 -12.78
C ARG A 190 -10.29 0.41 -12.15
N LYS A 191 -10.28 0.56 -10.82
CA LYS A 191 -11.27 1.38 -10.09
C LYS A 191 -11.21 2.85 -10.50
N LEU A 192 -10.01 3.43 -10.61
CA LEU A 192 -9.83 4.82 -11.03
C LEU A 192 -10.20 5.06 -12.50
N ARG A 193 -9.94 4.08 -13.39
CA ARG A 193 -10.47 4.09 -14.75
C ARG A 193 -12.00 4.16 -14.74
N ILE A 194 -12.67 3.29 -13.99
CA ILE A 194 -14.13 3.29 -13.87
C ILE A 194 -14.64 4.63 -13.31
N VAL A 195 -13.99 5.18 -12.30
CA VAL A 195 -14.33 6.51 -11.76
C VAL A 195 -14.22 7.57 -12.88
N SER A 196 -13.12 7.53 -13.64
CA SER A 196 -12.86 8.48 -14.73
C SER A 196 -13.87 8.37 -15.87
N GLU A 197 -14.34 7.16 -16.17
CA GLU A 197 -15.37 6.91 -17.19
C GLU A 197 -16.78 7.36 -16.78
N ASN A 198 -17.06 7.47 -15.46
CA ASN A 198 -18.41 7.68 -14.94
C ASN A 198 -18.61 9.00 -14.18
N THR A 199 -17.58 9.85 -14.14
CA THR A 199 -17.66 11.20 -13.53
C THR A 199 -17.19 12.26 -14.52
N THR A 200 -17.73 13.47 -14.40
CA THR A 200 -17.39 14.59 -15.28
C THR A 200 -16.76 15.76 -14.53
N THR A 201 -17.11 15.96 -13.27
CA THR A 201 -16.59 17.04 -12.44
C THR A 201 -15.44 16.55 -11.55
N SER A 202 -14.53 17.46 -11.21
CA SER A 202 -13.41 17.12 -10.30
C SER A 202 -13.92 16.76 -8.89
N GLU A 203 -15.02 17.37 -8.44
CA GLU A 203 -15.61 17.08 -7.13
C GLU A 203 -16.16 15.65 -7.05
N ASP A 204 -16.96 15.23 -8.05
CA ASP A 204 -17.47 13.86 -8.11
C ASP A 204 -16.34 12.85 -8.30
N TRP A 205 -15.35 13.16 -9.14
CA TRP A 205 -14.20 12.32 -9.34
C TRP A 205 -13.43 12.11 -8.03
N LEU A 206 -13.09 13.19 -7.32
CA LEU A 206 -12.39 13.12 -6.03
C LEU A 206 -13.17 12.31 -4.99
N LYS A 207 -14.48 12.49 -4.92
CA LYS A 207 -15.36 11.73 -4.02
C LYS A 207 -15.23 10.21 -4.29
N TRP A 208 -15.32 9.80 -5.55
CA TRP A 208 -15.31 8.38 -5.91
C TRP A 208 -13.91 7.78 -5.96
N ALA A 209 -12.90 8.58 -6.29
CA ALA A 209 -11.51 8.16 -6.12
C ALA A 209 -11.20 7.84 -4.64
N GLN A 210 -11.65 8.68 -3.70
CA GLN A 210 -11.51 8.38 -2.27
C GLN A 210 -12.20 7.08 -1.87
N GLU A 211 -13.38 6.77 -2.43
CA GLU A 211 -14.06 5.49 -2.18
C GLU A 211 -13.26 4.31 -2.75
N ALA A 212 -12.64 4.46 -3.93
CA ALA A 212 -11.73 3.47 -4.50
C ALA A 212 -10.53 3.18 -3.57
N PHE A 213 -9.88 4.22 -3.08
CA PHE A 213 -8.79 4.08 -2.12
C PHE A 213 -9.21 3.43 -0.81
N LYS A 214 -10.37 3.82 -0.26
CA LYS A 214 -10.93 3.25 0.98
C LYS A 214 -11.27 1.76 0.88
N SER A 215 -11.40 1.23 -0.33
CA SER A 215 -11.70 -0.18 -0.58
C SER A 215 -10.50 -1.02 -0.98
N CYS A 216 -9.29 -0.44 -1.04
CA CYS A 216 -8.04 -1.14 -1.33
C CYS A 216 -7.18 -1.20 -0.08
N TYR A 217 -6.87 -2.40 0.38
CA TYR A 217 -6.07 -2.68 1.57
C TYR A 217 -4.86 -3.53 1.23
N ALA A 218 -3.77 -3.35 1.97
CA ALA A 218 -2.60 -4.22 1.86
C ALA A 218 -1.79 -4.23 3.16
N TYR A 219 -0.98 -5.27 3.36
CA TYR A 219 0.00 -5.27 4.42
C TYR A 219 1.35 -5.80 3.94
N GLU A 220 2.40 -5.32 4.60
CA GLU A 220 3.76 -5.71 4.33
C GLU A 220 4.55 -5.81 5.64
N TRP A 221 5.56 -6.69 5.67
CA TRP A 221 6.47 -6.81 6.81
C TRP A 221 7.51 -5.69 6.81
N GLN A 222 8.15 -5.46 5.66
CA GLN A 222 9.28 -4.56 5.54
C GLN A 222 8.82 -3.12 5.29
N GLY A 223 9.36 -2.19 6.10
CA GLY A 223 8.93 -0.79 6.03
C GLY A 223 9.34 -0.08 4.74
N ASP A 224 10.48 -0.42 4.17
CA ASP A 224 10.94 0.16 2.90
C ASP A 224 10.01 -0.20 1.72
N SER A 225 9.67 -1.48 1.58
CA SER A 225 8.71 -1.94 0.56
C SER A 225 7.32 -1.36 0.78
N LEU A 226 6.88 -1.27 2.05
CA LEU A 226 5.61 -0.66 2.40
C LEU A 226 5.55 0.84 2.06
N LEU A 227 6.66 1.58 2.27
CA LEU A 227 6.72 2.99 1.87
C LEU A 227 6.57 3.13 0.36
N ILE A 228 7.31 2.36 -0.42
CA ILE A 228 7.20 2.35 -1.89
C ILE A 228 5.77 2.00 -2.33
N ALA A 229 5.13 1.03 -1.70
CA ALA A 229 3.72 0.69 -1.98
C ALA A 229 2.80 1.89 -1.74
N ARG A 230 2.97 2.61 -0.64
CA ARG A 230 2.20 3.82 -0.31
C ARG A 230 2.45 4.96 -1.30
N GLU A 231 3.67 5.14 -1.73
CA GLU A 231 4.06 6.11 -2.76
C GLU A 231 3.44 5.76 -4.11
N ASN A 232 3.54 4.50 -4.53
CA ASN A 232 2.90 4.01 -5.75
C ASN A 232 1.40 4.30 -5.78
N MET A 233 0.70 4.08 -4.67
CA MET A 233 -0.72 4.43 -4.56
C MET A 233 -0.95 5.94 -4.69
N LEU A 234 -0.19 6.77 -3.97
CA LEU A 234 -0.35 8.23 -4.03
C LEU A 234 -0.09 8.77 -5.45
N TYR A 235 0.95 8.29 -6.11
CA TYR A 235 1.26 8.72 -7.48
C TYR A 235 0.25 8.19 -8.50
N THR A 236 -0.30 7.01 -8.30
CA THR A 236 -1.44 6.52 -9.11
C THR A 236 -2.63 7.47 -9.03
N PHE A 237 -2.94 8.03 -7.84
CA PHE A 237 -3.95 9.08 -7.72
C PHE A 237 -3.61 10.33 -8.53
N ILE A 238 -2.36 10.79 -8.45
CA ILE A 238 -1.88 11.98 -9.18
C ILE A 238 -1.99 11.75 -10.68
N ASP A 239 -1.51 10.60 -11.16
CA ASP A 239 -1.51 10.23 -12.58
C ASP A 239 -2.93 10.25 -13.17
N TYR A 240 -3.88 9.59 -12.51
CA TYR A 240 -5.29 9.54 -12.98
C TYR A 240 -5.99 10.90 -12.90
N TYR A 241 -5.73 11.67 -11.85
CA TYR A 241 -6.30 13.02 -11.72
C TYR A 241 -5.77 13.95 -12.81
N HIS A 242 -4.45 13.94 -13.03
CA HIS A 242 -3.81 14.74 -14.06
C HIS A 242 -4.25 14.32 -15.46
N ALA A 243 -4.33 13.03 -15.75
CA ALA A 243 -4.82 12.52 -17.03
C ALA A 243 -6.27 12.95 -17.32
N LYS A 244 -7.11 13.05 -16.27
CA LYS A 244 -8.52 13.44 -16.41
C LYS A 244 -8.72 14.94 -16.56
N PHE A 245 -7.95 15.76 -15.82
CA PHE A 245 -8.22 17.19 -15.68
C PHE A 245 -7.11 18.11 -16.21
N GLY A 246 -5.94 17.57 -16.58
CA GLY A 246 -4.79 18.34 -17.07
C GLY A 246 -4.09 19.21 -16.03
N ILE A 247 -4.42 19.05 -14.75
CA ILE A 247 -3.86 19.83 -13.62
C ILE A 247 -3.51 18.93 -12.45
N MET A 248 -2.63 19.42 -11.58
CA MET A 248 -2.30 18.73 -10.34
C MET A 248 -3.44 18.80 -9.32
N PRO A 249 -3.65 17.72 -8.52
CA PRO A 249 -4.59 17.77 -7.41
C PRO A 249 -4.19 18.83 -6.37
N GLN A 250 -5.16 19.38 -5.66
CA GLN A 250 -4.90 20.31 -4.55
C GLN A 250 -4.22 19.57 -3.38
N MET A 251 -3.36 20.28 -2.62
CA MET A 251 -2.63 19.74 -1.47
C MET A 251 -3.54 19.02 -0.47
N ARG A 252 -4.71 19.59 -0.15
CA ARG A 252 -5.66 18.94 0.76
C ARG A 252 -6.14 17.57 0.28
N SER A 253 -6.23 17.39 -1.05
CA SER A 253 -6.62 16.09 -1.64
C SER A 253 -5.48 15.11 -1.56
N LEU A 254 -4.23 15.54 -1.81
CA LEU A 254 -3.03 14.71 -1.64
C LEU A 254 -2.88 14.23 -0.20
N LEU A 255 -2.99 15.14 0.77
CA LEU A 255 -2.90 14.81 2.19
C LEU A 255 -4.02 13.85 2.64
N TYR A 256 -5.23 14.02 2.10
CA TYR A 256 -6.32 13.11 2.46
C TYR A 256 -6.14 11.71 1.84
N ILE A 257 -5.63 11.62 0.61
CA ILE A 257 -5.27 10.34 0.00
C ILE A 257 -4.11 9.68 0.77
N ALA A 258 -3.05 10.43 1.10
CA ALA A 258 -1.95 9.91 1.93
C ALA A 258 -2.45 9.40 3.29
N TYR A 259 -3.40 10.10 3.91
CA TYR A 259 -4.07 9.64 5.14
C TYR A 259 -4.85 8.34 4.95
N ILE A 260 -5.60 8.18 3.83
CA ILE A 260 -6.28 6.91 3.55
C ILE A 260 -5.26 5.80 3.33
N VAL A 261 -4.24 6.06 2.52
CA VAL A 261 -3.19 5.10 2.17
C VAL A 261 -2.44 4.62 3.42
N SER A 262 -2.06 5.53 4.32
CA SER A 262 -1.36 5.15 5.55
C SER A 262 -2.19 4.29 6.52
N TRP A 263 -3.53 4.38 6.47
CA TRP A 263 -4.43 3.48 7.20
C TRP A 263 -4.63 2.13 6.52
N ASN A 264 -4.66 2.13 5.19
CA ASN A 264 -5.04 0.96 4.40
C ASN A 264 -3.85 0.08 4.03
N LEU A 265 -2.64 0.63 3.99
CA LEU A 265 -1.40 -0.11 3.84
C LEU A 265 -0.65 -0.06 5.17
N TRP A 266 -0.58 -1.17 5.89
CA TRP A 266 0.01 -1.20 7.24
C TRP A 266 1.11 -2.24 7.38
N GLN A 267 2.02 -1.98 8.32
CA GLN A 267 3.12 -2.88 8.62
C GLN A 267 2.65 -4.01 9.55
N MET A 268 2.83 -5.28 9.13
CA MET A 268 2.28 -6.42 9.87
C MET A 268 3.05 -7.72 9.63
N ASP A 269 3.22 -8.51 10.68
CA ASP A 269 3.45 -9.96 10.58
C ASP A 269 2.13 -10.62 10.16
N GLY A 270 2.05 -11.01 8.88
CA GLY A 270 0.82 -11.56 8.29
C GLY A 270 0.36 -12.88 8.89
N LEU A 271 1.26 -13.64 9.52
CA LEU A 271 0.94 -14.90 10.18
C LEU A 271 0.31 -14.69 11.56
N LYS A 272 0.65 -13.60 12.24
CA LYS A 272 0.24 -13.33 13.62
C LYS A 272 -0.75 -12.16 13.76
N GLY A 273 -0.87 -11.32 12.76
CA GLY A 273 -1.73 -10.13 12.81
C GLY A 273 -1.22 -9.02 13.75
N VAL A 274 0.08 -9.03 14.08
CA VAL A 274 0.73 -8.06 14.96
C VAL A 274 1.82 -7.29 14.24
N VAL A 275 2.27 -6.19 14.82
CA VAL A 275 3.44 -5.45 14.33
C VAL A 275 4.66 -6.37 14.30
N PRO A 276 5.49 -6.37 13.24
CA PRO A 276 6.68 -7.22 13.13
C PRO A 276 7.58 -7.11 14.37
N GLY A 277 8.05 -8.26 14.88
CA GLY A 277 8.92 -8.32 16.06
C GLY A 277 8.26 -7.98 17.41
N SER A 278 7.03 -7.48 17.43
CA SER A 278 6.36 -7.09 18.69
C SER A 278 5.92 -8.26 19.55
N CYS A 279 5.78 -9.45 18.97
CA CYS A 279 5.39 -10.68 19.65
C CYS A 279 6.60 -11.56 19.94
N GLY A 280 6.73 -12.03 21.20
CA GLY A 280 7.88 -12.89 21.57
C GLY A 280 7.95 -13.18 23.06
N PHE A 281 9.17 -13.39 23.55
CA PHE A 281 9.45 -13.56 24.97
C PHE A 281 9.27 -12.23 25.68
N LYS A 282 8.39 -12.19 26.66
CA LYS A 282 8.15 -10.99 27.49
C LYS A 282 8.11 -11.37 28.97
N PRO A 283 8.45 -10.43 29.88
CA PRO A 283 8.25 -10.64 31.31
C PRO A 283 6.78 -10.97 31.60
N ASP A 284 6.53 -11.97 32.42
CA ASP A 284 5.19 -12.28 32.90
C ASP A 284 4.75 -11.17 33.88
N SER A 285 3.76 -10.38 33.46
CA SER A 285 3.20 -9.29 34.30
C SER A 285 2.53 -9.79 35.58
N ASN A 286 2.25 -11.08 35.69
CA ASN A 286 1.65 -11.72 36.87
C ASN A 286 2.72 -12.31 37.82
N ASN A 287 3.99 -12.32 37.43
CA ASN A 287 5.08 -12.84 38.24
C ASN A 287 5.99 -11.73 38.75
N ILE A 288 6.02 -11.57 40.08
CA ILE A 288 6.82 -10.57 40.78
C ILE A 288 8.34 -10.75 40.54
N PHE A 289 8.77 -11.95 40.15
CA PHE A 289 10.17 -12.31 39.85
C PHE A 289 10.58 -12.08 38.41
N GLY A 290 9.63 -11.64 37.53
CA GLY A 290 9.95 -11.23 36.19
C GLY A 290 10.41 -12.36 35.25
N ASP A 291 9.92 -13.61 35.47
CA ASP A 291 10.21 -14.71 34.56
C ASP A 291 9.84 -14.36 33.14
N ILE A 292 10.75 -14.59 32.21
CA ILE A 292 10.53 -14.37 30.78
C ILE A 292 9.77 -15.56 30.22
N CYS A 293 8.52 -15.34 29.82
CA CYS A 293 7.67 -16.37 29.26
C CYS A 293 7.51 -16.22 27.73
N PRO A 294 7.45 -17.35 27.00
CA PRO A 294 7.14 -17.32 25.57
C PRO A 294 5.71 -16.85 25.34
N CYS A 295 5.46 -16.25 24.17
CA CYS A 295 4.13 -15.87 23.78
C CYS A 295 3.20 -17.09 23.70
N LYS A 296 2.08 -17.07 24.42
CA LYS A 296 1.09 -18.15 24.41
C LYS A 296 0.53 -18.43 23.01
N GLY A 297 0.21 -17.37 22.24
CA GLY A 297 -0.25 -17.52 20.86
C GLY A 297 0.74 -18.25 19.97
N CYS A 298 2.04 -17.92 20.08
CA CYS A 298 3.09 -18.65 19.35
C CYS A 298 3.21 -20.10 19.78
N ALA A 299 3.05 -20.40 21.07
CA ALA A 299 3.16 -21.74 21.60
C ALA A 299 1.95 -22.64 21.23
N THR A 300 0.78 -22.07 21.09
CA THR A 300 -0.47 -22.82 20.83
C THR A 300 -0.96 -22.72 19.39
N GLY A 301 -0.40 -21.80 18.57
CA GLY A 301 -0.91 -21.50 17.23
C GLY A 301 -2.19 -20.65 17.22
N ASP A 302 -2.60 -20.11 18.38
CA ASP A 302 -3.79 -19.27 18.48
C ASP A 302 -3.45 -17.79 18.26
N ASN A 303 -3.83 -17.28 17.08
CA ASN A 303 -3.56 -15.89 16.70
C ASN A 303 -4.36 -14.86 17.52
N SER A 304 -5.32 -15.27 18.32
CA SER A 304 -6.14 -14.36 19.14
C SER A 304 -5.47 -13.94 20.46
N ILE A 305 -4.43 -14.65 20.89
CA ILE A 305 -3.79 -14.48 22.21
C ILE A 305 -2.27 -14.19 22.13
N HIS A 306 -1.81 -13.62 21.02
CA HIS A 306 -0.44 -13.12 20.95
C HIS A 306 -0.19 -11.98 21.94
N ASN A 307 1.01 -11.90 22.48
CA ASN A 307 1.45 -10.81 23.38
C ASN A 307 2.04 -9.60 22.62
N GLY A 308 1.95 -9.60 21.28
CA GLY A 308 2.38 -8.49 20.42
C GLY A 308 1.35 -7.37 20.28
N ASP A 309 1.74 -6.31 19.55
CA ASP A 309 0.88 -5.18 19.26
C ASP A 309 0.00 -5.51 18.06
N TYR A 310 -1.27 -5.86 18.28
CA TYR A 310 -2.21 -6.18 17.21
C TYR A 310 -2.43 -5.01 16.27
N CYS A 311 -2.25 -5.24 14.97
CA CYS A 311 -2.41 -4.22 13.96
C CYS A 311 -3.83 -3.69 13.87
N ARG A 312 -3.94 -2.37 13.72
CA ARG A 312 -5.20 -1.64 13.61
C ARG A 312 -5.37 -1.16 12.19
N ILE A 313 -6.59 -1.34 11.69
CA ILE A 313 -7.03 -0.84 10.39
C ILE A 313 -8.28 0.01 10.55
N LYS A 314 -8.67 0.71 9.50
CA LYS A 314 -9.85 1.54 9.49
C LYS A 314 -10.93 0.95 8.60
N ASP A 315 -12.09 0.62 9.19
CA ASP A 315 -13.30 0.35 8.43
C ASP A 315 -13.99 1.69 8.13
N TRP A 316 -13.83 2.15 6.89
CA TRP A 316 -14.29 3.47 6.46
C TRP A 316 -15.80 3.62 6.42
N HIS A 317 -16.54 2.53 6.30
CA HIS A 317 -18.00 2.54 6.17
C HIS A 317 -18.71 2.28 7.49
N ALA A 318 -18.06 1.64 8.45
CA ALA A 318 -18.62 1.45 9.78
C ALA A 318 -18.67 2.76 10.57
N THR A 319 -19.72 2.93 11.35
CA THR A 319 -19.86 4.04 12.29
C THR A 319 -19.22 3.67 13.62
N ASP A 320 -18.30 4.47 14.09
CA ASP A 320 -17.76 4.38 15.43
C ASP A 320 -18.83 4.80 16.45
N LYS A 321 -19.27 3.86 17.29
CA LYS A 321 -20.33 4.09 18.25
C LYS A 321 -19.96 5.11 19.34
N ALA A 322 -18.66 5.25 19.66
CA ALA A 322 -18.19 6.17 20.69
C ALA A 322 -18.16 7.62 20.19
N THR A 323 -17.86 7.83 18.91
CA THR A 323 -17.70 9.17 18.32
C THR A 323 -18.87 9.58 17.41
N GLY A 324 -19.73 8.63 17.00
CA GLY A 324 -20.79 8.84 16.02
C GLY A 324 -20.28 9.11 14.58
N LYS A 325 -18.95 9.03 14.35
CA LYS A 325 -18.33 9.32 13.05
C LYS A 325 -18.12 8.06 12.22
N ARG A 326 -18.16 8.20 10.90
CA ARG A 326 -17.74 7.13 9.98
C ARG A 326 -16.23 6.91 10.07
N GLY A 327 -15.81 5.66 9.84
CA GLY A 327 -14.41 5.25 9.91
C GLY A 327 -14.03 4.71 11.28
N LYS A 328 -14.57 3.54 11.63
CA LYS A 328 -14.25 2.83 12.88
C LYS A 328 -12.87 2.18 12.79
N THR A 329 -12.06 2.38 13.82
CA THR A 329 -10.80 1.62 13.98
C THR A 329 -11.09 0.26 14.59
N ILE A 330 -10.56 -0.79 13.97
CA ILE A 330 -10.71 -2.19 14.41
C ILE A 330 -9.34 -2.88 14.39
N LYS A 331 -9.20 -3.98 15.13
CA LYS A 331 -8.03 -4.85 15.00
C LYS A 331 -8.20 -5.71 13.75
N PHE A 332 -7.15 -5.85 12.94
CA PHE A 332 -7.19 -6.70 11.74
C PHE A 332 -7.58 -8.14 12.08
N ILE A 333 -7.01 -8.69 13.16
CA ILE A 333 -7.26 -10.06 13.58
C ILE A 333 -8.76 -10.34 13.88
N ASP A 334 -9.55 -9.32 14.19
CA ASP A 334 -10.99 -9.51 14.45
C ASP A 334 -11.79 -9.80 13.16
N LEU A 335 -11.21 -9.58 11.97
CA LEU A 335 -11.78 -9.92 10.67
C LEU A 335 -11.51 -11.38 10.25
N THR A 336 -10.58 -12.05 10.91
CA THR A 336 -10.14 -13.41 10.55
C THR A 336 -10.75 -14.49 11.44
N LYS A 337 -11.63 -14.10 12.36
CA LYS A 337 -12.36 -15.00 13.28
C LYS A 337 -13.60 -15.58 12.64
#